data_83a5f5ead769898a811f38349c86705b
#
_entry.id   83a5f5ead769898a811f38349c86705b
#
_cell.length_a   1.000
_cell.length_b   1.000
_cell.length_c   1.000
_cell.angle_alpha   90.00
_cell.angle_beta   90.00
_cell.angle_gamma   90.00
#
_symmetry.space_group_name_H-M   'P 1'
#
loop_
_entity.id
_entity.type
_entity.pdbx_description
1 polymer ?
#
loop_
_entity_poly.entity_id
_entity_poly.type
_entity_poly.pdbx_seq_one_letter_code
_entity_poly.pdbx_strand_id
1 'polypeptide(L)'
;SIGEIVNLYKEGDLVIFPEYQRYFRWSDKQKSEFIESIILDIPIPPIFVSSNADGRWDIIDGLQRTSTILEFMGILKKRENIEDLYEASTLLGTKFLPALNGKKWEDSDPDKSITPEIRRIIKRRSMVINIVDSTVNPNIKYELFQRLNRNGSILKGQEVRNSLMVMINSEFYHYMVKLSSYTNFITIVNITDKKIEEQYDKELIIRFLILLLTDISNVNSQDDMESFLTETTIEIAEHYDSERMKLIEERFIETCDLLFTNFQDSVFRKYDNVENLHKGQFFLGLFEAIFV
;
A
#
# COMPACT_ATOMS: atom_id res chain seq x y z
N SER A 1 2.02 -25.90 3.65
CA SER A 1 1.37 -26.00 2.32
C SER A 1 0.53 -24.78 2.03
N ILE A 2 0.20 -24.56 0.76
CA ILE A 2 -0.75 -23.47 0.37
C ILE A 2 -2.10 -23.66 1.06
N GLY A 3 -2.57 -24.91 1.21
CA GLY A 3 -3.80 -25.18 1.95
C GLY A 3 -3.78 -24.70 3.39
N GLU A 4 -2.63 -24.77 4.05
CA GLU A 4 -2.46 -24.26 5.41
C GLU A 4 -2.47 -22.74 5.46
N ILE A 5 -1.81 -22.07 4.51
CA ILE A 5 -1.87 -20.61 4.37
C ILE A 5 -3.32 -20.12 4.21
N VAL A 6 -4.09 -20.85 3.41
CA VAL A 6 -5.53 -20.58 3.22
C VAL A 6 -6.32 -20.74 4.52
N ASN A 7 -6.01 -21.78 5.32
CA ASN A 7 -6.67 -21.98 6.61
C ASN A 7 -6.33 -20.87 7.59
N LEU A 8 -5.05 -20.55 7.76
CA LEU A 8 -4.59 -19.44 8.61
C LEU A 8 -5.26 -18.10 8.23
N TYR A 9 -5.43 -17.83 6.93
CA TYR A 9 -6.13 -16.64 6.48
C TYR A 9 -7.62 -16.65 6.83
N LYS A 10 -8.30 -17.78 6.64
CA LYS A 10 -9.72 -17.94 6.97
C LYS A 10 -10.01 -17.81 8.46
N GLU A 11 -9.12 -18.34 9.29
CA GLU A 11 -9.19 -18.29 10.75
C GLU A 11 -8.79 -16.92 11.32
N GLY A 12 -8.17 -16.08 10.50
CA GLY A 12 -7.72 -14.74 10.89
C GLY A 12 -6.34 -14.72 11.55
N ASP A 13 -5.63 -15.86 11.51
CA ASP A 13 -4.27 -16.00 12.05
C ASP A 13 -3.21 -15.46 11.08
N LEU A 14 -3.51 -15.42 9.78
CA LEU A 14 -2.73 -14.72 8.78
C LEU A 14 -3.46 -13.45 8.35
N VAL A 15 -2.88 -12.30 8.66
CA VAL A 15 -3.48 -10.99 8.40
C VAL A 15 -2.88 -10.38 7.15
N ILE A 16 -3.77 -9.96 6.23
CA ILE A 16 -3.44 -9.06 5.13
C ILE A 16 -4.16 -7.76 5.44
N PHE A 17 -3.42 -6.71 5.78
CA PHE A 17 -4.03 -5.42 6.07
C PHE A 17 -4.78 -4.90 4.84
N PRO A 18 -6.04 -4.43 4.99
CA PRO A 18 -6.83 -3.89 3.89
C PRO A 18 -6.12 -2.79 3.12
N GLU A 19 -5.33 -1.98 3.81
CA GLU A 19 -4.53 -0.90 3.26
C GLU A 19 -3.48 -1.40 2.25
N TYR A 20 -2.96 -2.61 2.44
CA TYR A 20 -2.01 -3.22 1.52
C TYR A 20 -2.66 -3.76 0.26
N GLN A 21 -3.94 -4.07 0.29
CA GLN A 21 -4.65 -4.59 -0.88
C GLN A 21 -4.67 -3.61 -2.05
N ARG A 22 -4.56 -2.27 -1.80
CA ARG A 22 -4.38 -1.28 -2.87
C ARG A 22 -3.09 -1.47 -3.67
N TYR A 23 -2.11 -2.17 -3.09
CA TYR A 23 -0.85 -2.52 -3.76
C TYR A 23 -0.91 -3.88 -4.46
N PHE A 24 -2.07 -4.56 -4.46
CA PHE A 24 -2.29 -5.77 -5.24
C PHE A 24 -2.47 -5.37 -6.71
N ARG A 25 -1.34 -5.32 -7.43
CA ARG A 25 -1.25 -4.73 -8.78
C ARG A 25 -0.83 -5.71 -9.86
N TRP A 26 -0.71 -6.99 -9.54
CA TRP A 26 -0.40 -7.96 -10.57
C TRP A 26 -1.48 -7.98 -11.63
N SER A 27 -1.06 -7.89 -12.90
CA SER A 27 -1.96 -8.10 -14.05
C SER A 27 -2.48 -9.53 -14.08
N ASP A 28 -3.60 -9.76 -14.75
CA ASP A 28 -4.16 -11.11 -14.88
C ASP A 28 -3.17 -12.08 -15.54
N LYS A 29 -2.28 -11.59 -16.40
CA LYS A 29 -1.18 -12.36 -16.96
C LYS A 29 -0.20 -12.80 -15.87
N GLN A 30 0.27 -11.90 -15.03
CA GLN A 30 1.19 -12.23 -13.94
C GLN A 30 0.58 -13.19 -12.92
N LYS A 31 -0.71 -12.99 -12.58
CA LYS A 31 -1.47 -13.90 -11.72
C LYS A 31 -1.52 -15.31 -12.33
N SER A 32 -1.83 -15.40 -13.62
CA SER A 32 -1.94 -16.67 -14.33
C SER A 32 -0.59 -17.39 -14.45
N GLU A 33 0.50 -16.69 -14.75
CA GLU A 33 1.87 -17.22 -14.78
C GLU A 33 2.33 -17.71 -13.39
N PHE A 34 1.87 -17.04 -12.33
CA PHE A 34 2.16 -17.48 -10.96
C PHE A 34 1.39 -18.77 -10.60
N ILE A 35 0.11 -18.86 -10.95
CA ILE A 35 -0.67 -20.10 -10.76
C ILE A 35 -0.09 -21.25 -11.59
N GLU A 36 0.34 -20.99 -12.83
CA GLU A 36 1.09 -21.97 -13.64
C GLU A 36 2.34 -22.45 -12.90
N SER A 37 3.12 -21.54 -12.32
CA SER A 37 4.34 -21.88 -11.56
C SER A 37 4.02 -22.80 -10.38
N ILE A 38 2.92 -22.58 -9.67
CA ILE A 38 2.45 -23.46 -8.59
C ILE A 38 2.11 -24.84 -9.11
N ILE A 39 1.39 -24.95 -10.23
CA ILE A 39 0.98 -26.23 -10.81
C ILE A 39 2.20 -27.02 -11.27
N LEU A 40 3.16 -26.37 -11.92
CA LEU A 40 4.37 -26.97 -12.50
C LEU A 40 5.49 -27.22 -11.49
N ASP A 41 5.31 -26.83 -10.21
CA ASP A 41 6.33 -26.95 -9.17
C ASP A 41 7.60 -26.10 -9.44
N ILE A 42 7.43 -24.98 -10.12
CA ILE A 42 8.51 -24.03 -10.29
C ILE A 42 8.78 -23.36 -8.93
N PRO A 43 10.04 -23.23 -8.49
CA PRO A 43 10.37 -22.65 -7.20
C PRO A 43 9.78 -21.24 -7.05
N ILE A 44 9.06 -21.03 -5.94
CA ILE A 44 8.41 -19.78 -5.59
C ILE A 44 9.23 -19.11 -4.49
N PRO A 45 9.53 -17.80 -4.60
CA PRO A 45 10.18 -17.07 -3.52
C PRO A 45 9.39 -17.19 -2.21
N PRO A 46 10.07 -17.28 -1.05
CA PRO A 46 9.40 -17.38 0.24
C PRO A 46 8.58 -16.14 0.53
N ILE A 47 7.53 -16.28 1.33
CA ILE A 47 6.84 -15.16 1.96
C ILE A 47 7.46 -14.86 3.32
N PHE A 48 7.39 -13.60 3.75
CA PHE A 48 7.86 -13.18 5.05
C PHE A 48 6.69 -12.65 5.86
N VAL A 49 6.59 -13.12 7.09
CA VAL A 49 5.55 -12.70 8.03
C VAL A 49 6.17 -12.27 9.36
N SER A 50 5.51 -11.33 10.03
CA SER A 50 5.83 -10.94 11.40
C SER A 50 4.89 -11.67 12.36
N SER A 51 5.42 -12.33 13.38
CA SER A 51 4.62 -12.88 14.46
C SER A 51 4.34 -11.80 15.50
N ASN A 52 3.05 -11.58 15.82
CA ASN A 52 2.60 -10.66 16.84
C ASN A 52 2.54 -11.33 18.22
N ALA A 53 2.39 -10.54 19.28
CA ALA A 53 2.32 -11.04 20.66
C ALA A 53 1.11 -11.96 20.92
N ASP A 54 0.05 -11.83 20.13
CA ASP A 54 -1.16 -12.68 20.17
C ASP A 54 -1.03 -13.96 19.31
N GLY A 55 0.11 -14.17 18.66
CA GLY A 55 0.40 -15.33 17.81
C GLY A 55 -0.05 -15.18 16.36
N ARG A 56 -0.76 -14.12 16.00
CA ARG A 56 -1.16 -13.86 14.61
C ARG A 56 0.04 -13.41 13.77
N TRP A 57 -0.05 -13.63 12.48
CA TRP A 57 1.00 -13.30 11.52
C TRP A 57 0.56 -12.20 10.57
N ASP A 58 1.36 -11.14 10.49
CA ASP A 58 1.22 -10.06 9.51
C ASP A 58 2.13 -10.31 8.32
N ILE A 59 1.61 -10.18 7.09
CA ILE A 59 2.45 -10.30 5.89
C ILE A 59 3.36 -9.08 5.78
N ILE A 60 4.68 -9.33 5.71
CA ILE A 60 5.72 -8.33 5.44
C ILE A 60 6.06 -8.31 3.94
N ASP A 61 6.33 -9.47 3.33
CA ASP A 61 6.56 -9.64 1.90
C ASP A 61 5.82 -10.86 1.37
N GLY A 62 5.42 -10.80 0.11
CA GLY A 62 4.65 -11.85 -0.56
C GLY A 62 3.16 -11.50 -0.69
N LEU A 63 2.77 -10.27 -0.46
CA LEU A 63 1.39 -9.80 -0.62
C LEU A 63 0.80 -10.21 -1.97
N GLN A 64 1.50 -9.93 -3.09
CA GLN A 64 1.02 -10.25 -4.44
C GLN A 64 0.78 -11.75 -4.61
N ARG A 65 1.71 -12.58 -4.12
CA ARG A 65 1.63 -14.04 -4.19
C ARG A 65 0.48 -14.59 -3.37
N THR A 66 0.36 -14.16 -2.12
CA THR A 66 -0.70 -14.61 -1.23
C THR A 66 -2.06 -14.14 -1.70
N SER A 67 -2.20 -12.87 -2.05
CA SER A 67 -3.47 -12.32 -2.56
C SER A 67 -3.90 -12.98 -3.86
N THR A 68 -2.97 -13.33 -4.77
CA THR A 68 -3.30 -14.06 -6.00
C THR A 68 -3.90 -15.43 -5.71
N ILE A 69 -3.34 -16.18 -4.76
CA ILE A 69 -3.87 -17.48 -4.36
C ILE A 69 -5.28 -17.32 -3.78
N LEU A 70 -5.45 -16.38 -2.85
CA LEU A 70 -6.72 -16.16 -2.16
C LEU A 70 -7.81 -15.64 -3.11
N GLU A 71 -7.47 -14.70 -4.02
CA GLU A 71 -8.37 -14.21 -5.06
C GLU A 71 -8.78 -15.31 -6.02
N PHE A 72 -7.82 -16.10 -6.53
CA PHE A 72 -8.09 -17.22 -7.41
C PHE A 72 -9.02 -18.26 -6.76
N MET A 73 -8.87 -18.52 -5.46
CA MET A 73 -9.74 -19.39 -4.69
C MET A 73 -11.08 -18.75 -4.28
N GLY A 74 -11.31 -17.45 -4.59
CA GLY A 74 -12.54 -16.73 -4.27
C GLY A 74 -12.74 -16.47 -2.77
N ILE A 75 -11.65 -16.33 -2.02
CA ILE A 75 -11.68 -16.13 -0.56
C ILE A 75 -10.97 -14.86 -0.10
N LEU A 76 -10.45 -14.05 -1.02
CA LEU A 76 -9.84 -12.78 -0.68
C LEU A 76 -10.93 -11.78 -0.26
N LYS A 77 -10.83 -11.26 0.96
CA LYS A 77 -11.76 -10.27 1.51
C LYS A 77 -11.54 -8.90 0.87
N LYS A 78 -12.62 -8.14 0.66
CA LYS A 78 -12.54 -6.78 0.12
C LYS A 78 -12.04 -5.82 1.19
N ARG A 79 -11.39 -4.77 0.71
CA ARG A 79 -10.86 -3.70 1.55
C ARG A 79 -11.97 -2.86 2.22
N GLU A 80 -12.97 -2.50 1.44
CA GLU A 80 -14.04 -1.60 1.88
C GLU A 80 -14.99 -2.28 2.88
N ASN A 81 -15.14 -3.59 2.76
CA ASN A 81 -15.94 -4.41 3.65
C ASN A 81 -15.34 -5.82 3.74
N ILE A 82 -14.78 -6.15 4.88
CA ILE A 82 -14.14 -7.44 5.14
C ILE A 82 -15.10 -8.64 5.14
N GLU A 83 -16.39 -8.39 5.16
CA GLU A 83 -17.41 -9.44 5.00
C GLU A 83 -17.62 -9.79 3.53
N ASP A 84 -17.28 -8.89 2.61
CA ASP A 84 -17.37 -9.11 1.16
C ASP A 84 -16.08 -9.73 0.62
N LEU A 85 -16.24 -10.57 -0.41
CA LEU A 85 -15.11 -11.19 -1.11
C LEU A 85 -14.90 -10.54 -2.49
N TYR A 86 -13.64 -10.52 -2.94
CA TYR A 86 -13.37 -10.28 -4.35
C TYR A 86 -13.92 -11.43 -5.19
N GLU A 87 -14.35 -11.10 -6.41
CA GLU A 87 -14.69 -12.13 -7.38
C GLU A 87 -13.46 -13.00 -7.69
N ALA A 88 -13.66 -14.32 -7.79
CA ALA A 88 -12.58 -15.23 -8.14
C ALA A 88 -12.00 -14.88 -9.52
N SER A 89 -10.69 -14.73 -9.61
CA SER A 89 -10.01 -14.39 -10.85
C SER A 89 -10.14 -15.51 -11.90
N THR A 90 -10.21 -15.11 -13.17
CA THR A 90 -10.19 -16.00 -14.30
C THR A 90 -8.78 -16.06 -14.87
N LEU A 91 -8.24 -17.26 -15.05
CA LEU A 91 -6.89 -17.43 -15.59
C LEU A 91 -6.83 -17.15 -17.09
N LEU A 92 -5.72 -16.61 -17.53
CA LEU A 92 -5.35 -16.53 -18.93
C LEU A 92 -4.53 -17.76 -19.32
N GLY A 93 -4.54 -18.10 -20.61
CA GLY A 93 -3.64 -19.10 -21.16
C GLY A 93 -2.18 -18.65 -21.00
N THR A 94 -1.35 -19.54 -20.49
CA THR A 94 0.07 -19.29 -20.27
C THR A 94 0.93 -20.08 -21.24
N LYS A 95 2.25 -19.83 -21.22
CA LYS A 95 3.18 -20.46 -22.18
C LYS A 95 3.20 -21.99 -22.06
N PHE A 96 3.19 -22.53 -20.85
CA PHE A 96 3.31 -23.98 -20.62
C PHE A 96 1.97 -24.64 -20.38
N LEU A 97 0.95 -23.89 -19.93
CA LEU A 97 -0.40 -24.39 -19.67
C LEU A 97 -1.47 -23.52 -20.39
N PRO A 98 -1.48 -23.53 -21.74
CA PRO A 98 -2.47 -22.73 -22.50
C PRO A 98 -3.92 -23.15 -22.20
N ALA A 99 -4.15 -24.39 -21.72
CA ALA A 99 -5.47 -24.89 -21.34
C ALA A 99 -6.04 -24.21 -20.08
N LEU A 100 -5.26 -23.39 -19.35
CA LEU A 100 -5.76 -22.56 -18.24
C LEU A 100 -6.63 -21.40 -18.71
N ASN A 101 -6.61 -21.07 -19.99
CA ASN A 101 -7.38 -19.94 -20.52
C ASN A 101 -8.88 -20.06 -20.20
N GLY A 102 -9.43 -19.02 -19.55
CA GLY A 102 -10.83 -18.98 -19.15
C GLY A 102 -11.19 -19.85 -17.93
N LYS A 103 -10.20 -20.49 -17.29
CA LYS A 103 -10.44 -21.33 -16.10
C LYS A 103 -10.51 -20.49 -14.83
N LYS A 104 -11.44 -20.87 -13.96
CA LYS A 104 -11.59 -20.40 -12.57
C LYS A 104 -11.28 -21.51 -11.58
N TRP A 105 -11.09 -21.18 -10.34
CA TRP A 105 -10.98 -22.17 -9.26
C TRP A 105 -12.21 -23.08 -9.22
N GLU A 106 -13.38 -22.47 -9.28
CA GLU A 106 -14.68 -23.13 -9.34
C GLU A 106 -15.66 -22.25 -10.12
N ASP A 107 -16.46 -22.86 -10.97
CA ASP A 107 -17.50 -22.21 -11.77
C ASP A 107 -18.70 -23.14 -11.88
N SER A 108 -19.89 -22.62 -12.10
CA SER A 108 -21.10 -23.41 -12.35
C SER A 108 -21.00 -24.29 -13.61
N ASP A 109 -20.18 -23.83 -14.57
CA ASP A 109 -19.80 -24.57 -15.77
C ASP A 109 -18.53 -25.38 -15.48
N PRO A 110 -18.61 -26.74 -15.47
CA PRO A 110 -17.46 -27.59 -15.23
C PRO A 110 -16.31 -27.35 -16.22
N ASP A 111 -16.61 -26.93 -17.45
CA ASP A 111 -15.61 -26.66 -18.48
C ASP A 111 -14.82 -25.38 -18.19
N LYS A 112 -15.34 -24.50 -17.35
CA LYS A 112 -14.65 -23.28 -16.88
C LYS A 112 -13.92 -23.48 -15.54
N SER A 113 -14.10 -24.60 -14.90
CA SER A 113 -13.42 -24.92 -13.66
C SER A 113 -12.06 -25.62 -13.92
N ILE A 114 -11.08 -25.39 -13.04
CA ILE A 114 -9.92 -26.29 -12.98
C ILE A 114 -10.36 -27.63 -12.39
N THR A 115 -9.66 -28.71 -12.79
CA THR A 115 -10.04 -30.05 -12.35
C THR A 115 -9.78 -30.26 -10.86
N PRO A 116 -10.48 -31.21 -10.19
CA PRO A 116 -10.23 -31.56 -8.81
C PRO A 116 -8.76 -31.97 -8.54
N GLU A 117 -8.10 -32.60 -9.53
CA GLU A 117 -6.69 -32.96 -9.46
C GLU A 117 -5.80 -31.75 -9.34
N ILE A 118 -6.00 -30.73 -10.20
CA ILE A 118 -5.24 -29.47 -10.17
C ILE A 118 -5.48 -28.74 -8.86
N ARG A 119 -6.73 -28.68 -8.34
CA ARG A 119 -7.02 -28.10 -7.03
C ARG A 119 -6.24 -28.78 -5.90
N ARG A 120 -6.14 -30.13 -5.93
CA ARG A 120 -5.35 -30.89 -4.96
C ARG A 120 -3.85 -30.61 -5.07
N ILE A 121 -3.33 -30.49 -6.30
CA ILE A 121 -1.94 -30.12 -6.55
C ILE A 121 -1.66 -28.76 -5.91
N ILE A 122 -2.42 -27.74 -6.24
CA ILE A 122 -2.24 -26.37 -5.72
C ILE A 122 -2.29 -26.36 -4.17
N LYS A 123 -3.31 -26.97 -3.55
CA LYS A 123 -3.45 -27.01 -2.09
C LYS A 123 -2.27 -27.69 -1.39
N ARG A 124 -1.67 -28.71 -2.00
CA ARG A 124 -0.58 -29.49 -1.41
C ARG A 124 0.80 -28.89 -1.65
N ARG A 125 0.94 -27.94 -2.58
CA ARG A 125 2.24 -27.29 -2.85
C ARG A 125 2.79 -26.64 -1.60
N SER A 126 4.10 -26.79 -1.43
CA SER A 126 4.83 -26.09 -0.38
C SER A 126 5.08 -24.65 -0.77
N MET A 127 4.87 -23.76 0.18
CA MET A 127 5.33 -22.37 0.12
C MET A 127 6.11 -22.11 1.40
N VAL A 128 7.33 -21.64 1.24
CA VAL A 128 8.20 -21.34 2.40
C VAL A 128 7.71 -20.05 3.06
N ILE A 129 7.55 -20.09 4.37
CA ILE A 129 7.22 -18.94 5.20
C ILE A 129 8.40 -18.68 6.13
N ASN A 130 8.97 -17.48 6.04
CA ASN A 130 9.97 -17.00 6.98
C ASN A 130 9.26 -16.15 8.04
N ILE A 131 9.28 -16.62 9.28
CA ILE A 131 8.65 -15.95 10.40
C ILE A 131 9.69 -15.07 11.09
N VAL A 132 9.36 -13.79 11.25
CA VAL A 132 10.17 -12.82 11.99
C VAL A 132 9.45 -12.52 13.29
N ASP A 133 10.14 -12.74 14.39
CA ASP A 133 9.61 -12.43 15.72
C ASP A 133 9.77 -10.94 16.00
N SER A 134 8.68 -10.20 15.90
CA SER A 134 8.65 -8.76 16.21
C SER A 134 8.52 -8.46 17.71
N THR A 135 8.30 -9.47 18.55
CA THR A 135 8.21 -9.27 20.00
C THR A 135 9.56 -8.92 20.62
N VAL A 136 10.66 -9.38 19.99
CA VAL A 136 12.04 -9.10 20.45
C VAL A 136 12.48 -7.69 20.06
N ASN A 137 12.14 -7.24 18.87
CA ASN A 137 12.44 -5.88 18.38
C ASN A 137 11.41 -5.45 17.33
N PRO A 138 10.48 -4.57 17.68
CA PRO A 138 9.44 -4.09 16.75
C PRO A 138 10.01 -3.47 15.46
N ASN A 139 11.20 -2.86 15.52
CA ASN A 139 11.80 -2.20 14.37
C ASN A 139 12.35 -3.19 13.31
N ILE A 140 12.61 -4.45 13.70
CA ILE A 140 13.10 -5.48 12.75
C ILE A 140 12.14 -5.69 11.58
N LYS A 141 10.83 -5.68 11.82
CA LYS A 141 9.85 -5.86 10.73
C LYS A 141 9.91 -4.73 9.70
N TYR A 142 10.17 -3.50 10.13
CA TYR A 142 10.25 -2.34 9.26
C TYR A 142 11.52 -2.36 8.40
N GLU A 143 12.65 -2.67 9.03
CA GLU A 143 13.93 -2.78 8.34
C GLU A 143 13.91 -3.93 7.31
N LEU A 144 13.33 -5.07 7.69
CA LEU A 144 13.17 -6.20 6.80
C LEU A 144 12.26 -5.87 5.61
N PHE A 145 11.12 -5.20 5.86
CA PHE A 145 10.22 -4.74 4.81
C PHE A 145 10.94 -3.83 3.81
N GLN A 146 11.72 -2.86 4.29
CA GLN A 146 12.51 -1.99 3.41
C GLN A 146 13.57 -2.76 2.61
N ARG A 147 14.29 -3.69 3.23
CA ARG A 147 15.33 -4.50 2.57
C ARG A 147 14.75 -5.43 1.50
N LEU A 148 13.64 -6.09 1.80
CA LEU A 148 12.99 -7.00 0.85
C LEU A 148 12.42 -6.26 -0.37
N ASN A 149 11.83 -5.10 -0.15
CA ASN A 149 11.28 -4.29 -1.25
C ASN A 149 12.35 -3.67 -2.16
N ARG A 150 13.60 -3.50 -1.69
CA ARG A 150 14.71 -3.06 -2.56
C ARG A 150 15.08 -4.08 -3.64
N ASN A 151 14.76 -5.36 -3.45
CA ASN A 151 15.14 -6.46 -4.35
C ASN A 151 13.99 -7.01 -5.20
N GLY A 152 12.75 -6.49 -5.04
CA GLY A 152 11.54 -6.94 -5.74
C GLY A 152 10.97 -5.94 -6.73
N SER A 153 9.66 -5.96 -6.94
CA SER A 153 8.93 -4.88 -7.62
C SER A 153 9.03 -3.64 -6.74
N ILE A 154 9.89 -2.69 -7.14
CA ILE A 154 10.24 -1.52 -6.34
C ILE A 154 8.97 -0.72 -6.04
N LEU A 155 8.54 -0.75 -4.78
CA LEU A 155 7.57 0.21 -4.27
C LEU A 155 8.20 1.60 -4.30
N LYS A 156 7.41 2.61 -4.63
CA LYS A 156 7.87 4.01 -4.53
C LYS A 156 7.97 4.43 -3.08
N GLY A 157 8.79 5.43 -2.79
CA GLY A 157 9.05 5.88 -1.43
C GLY A 157 7.78 6.08 -0.60
N GLN A 158 6.75 6.72 -1.17
CA GLN A 158 5.49 6.92 -0.43
C GLN A 158 4.70 5.63 -0.21
N GLU A 159 4.77 4.66 -1.09
CA GLU A 159 4.13 3.35 -0.89
C GLU A 159 4.78 2.57 0.25
N VAL A 160 6.11 2.68 0.37
CA VAL A 160 6.86 2.13 1.51
C VAL A 160 6.42 2.81 2.81
N ARG A 161 6.38 4.15 2.84
CA ARG A 161 5.93 4.92 4.01
C ARG A 161 4.50 4.58 4.42
N ASN A 162 3.58 4.47 3.47
CA ASN A 162 2.20 4.05 3.75
C ASN A 162 2.15 2.67 4.42
N SER A 163 2.93 1.72 3.93
CA SER A 163 2.99 0.38 4.52
C SER A 163 3.57 0.41 5.94
N LEU A 164 4.62 1.19 6.15
CA LEU A 164 5.22 1.37 7.49
C LEU A 164 4.23 2.01 8.47
N MET A 165 3.51 3.06 8.05
CA MET A 165 2.51 3.69 8.89
C MET A 165 1.41 2.73 9.33
N VAL A 166 0.89 1.91 8.42
CA VAL A 166 -0.13 0.89 8.76
C VAL A 166 0.42 -0.11 9.77
N MET A 167 1.68 -0.52 9.64
CA MET A 167 2.33 -1.46 10.58
C MET A 167 2.56 -0.86 11.97
N ILE A 168 2.84 0.44 12.05
CA ILE A 168 3.18 1.14 13.29
C ILE A 168 1.92 1.63 13.98
N ASN A 169 1.09 2.37 13.24
CA ASN A 169 -0.11 3.01 13.75
C ASN A 169 -1.14 3.21 12.63
N SER A 170 -2.13 2.32 12.58
CA SER A 170 -3.19 2.39 11.56
C SER A 170 -4.08 3.63 11.69
N GLU A 171 -4.25 4.18 12.91
CA GLU A 171 -5.02 5.41 13.12
C GLU A 171 -4.32 6.60 12.45
N PHE A 172 -3.00 6.70 12.59
CA PHE A 172 -2.21 7.72 11.90
C PHE A 172 -2.32 7.59 10.38
N TYR A 173 -2.25 6.38 9.85
CA TYR A 173 -2.47 6.16 8.42
C TYR A 173 -3.85 6.64 7.97
N HIS A 174 -4.92 6.28 8.70
CA HIS A 174 -6.28 6.73 8.38
C HIS A 174 -6.44 8.24 8.50
N TYR A 175 -5.80 8.85 9.49
CA TYR A 175 -5.74 10.31 9.62
C TYR A 175 -5.13 10.96 8.37
N MET A 176 -4.01 10.46 7.90
CA MET A 176 -3.41 10.94 6.65
C MET A 176 -4.29 10.78 5.43
N VAL A 177 -4.96 9.61 5.30
CA VAL A 177 -5.92 9.36 4.21
C VAL A 177 -7.07 10.37 4.28
N LYS A 178 -7.56 10.67 5.46
CA LYS A 178 -8.62 11.67 5.69
C LYS A 178 -8.20 13.05 5.18
N LEU A 179 -7.02 13.53 5.57
CA LEU A 179 -6.50 14.82 5.12
C LEU A 179 -6.28 14.87 3.60
N SER A 180 -5.64 13.85 3.04
CA SER A 180 -5.38 13.78 1.60
C SER A 180 -6.66 13.68 0.74
N SER A 181 -7.77 13.24 1.33
CA SER A 181 -9.07 13.11 0.68
C SER A 181 -9.97 14.35 0.83
N TYR A 182 -9.50 15.40 1.52
CA TYR A 182 -10.27 16.61 1.70
C TYR A 182 -10.47 17.35 0.37
N THR A 183 -11.71 17.65 0.02
CA THR A 183 -12.07 18.15 -1.32
C THR A 183 -11.30 19.41 -1.73
N ASN A 184 -11.20 20.40 -0.82
CA ASN A 184 -10.52 21.63 -1.12
C ASN A 184 -9.00 21.44 -1.22
N PHE A 185 -8.41 20.51 -0.43
CA PHE A 185 -7.01 20.10 -0.60
C PHE A 185 -6.75 19.50 -1.98
N ILE A 186 -7.57 18.55 -2.42
CA ILE A 186 -7.45 17.93 -3.75
C ILE A 186 -7.49 19.01 -4.85
N THR A 187 -8.39 20.00 -4.70
CA THR A 187 -8.56 21.06 -5.69
C THR A 187 -7.36 22.00 -5.72
N ILE A 188 -6.87 22.44 -4.57
CA ILE A 188 -5.75 23.42 -4.52
C ILE A 188 -4.42 22.81 -4.95
N VAL A 189 -4.16 21.52 -4.69
CA VAL A 189 -2.92 20.87 -5.13
C VAL A 189 -2.99 20.46 -6.60
N ASN A 190 -4.15 20.10 -7.11
CA ASN A 190 -4.44 19.82 -8.53
C ASN A 190 -3.28 19.08 -9.24
N ILE A 191 -2.90 17.92 -8.69
CA ILE A 191 -1.85 17.05 -9.23
C ILE A 191 -2.43 16.08 -10.27
N THR A 192 -1.58 15.55 -11.15
CA THR A 192 -1.99 14.62 -12.21
C THR A 192 -2.42 13.27 -11.67
N ASP A 193 -3.29 12.54 -12.40
CA ASP A 193 -3.74 11.19 -12.05
C ASP A 193 -2.56 10.24 -11.79
N LYS A 194 -1.49 10.34 -12.58
CA LYS A 194 -0.27 9.57 -12.37
C LYS A 194 0.34 9.85 -10.99
N LYS A 195 0.35 11.09 -10.52
CA LYS A 195 0.86 11.44 -9.19
C LYS A 195 -0.05 10.92 -8.08
N ILE A 196 -1.37 10.90 -8.32
CA ILE A 196 -2.34 10.30 -7.39
C ILE A 196 -2.11 8.78 -7.30
N GLU A 197 -1.92 8.09 -8.43
CA GLU A 197 -1.56 6.67 -8.45
C GLU A 197 -0.25 6.40 -7.69
N GLU A 198 0.72 7.30 -7.77
CA GLU A 198 1.98 7.27 -7.04
C GLU A 198 1.84 7.66 -5.55
N GLN A 199 0.63 7.97 -5.07
CA GLN A 199 0.31 8.39 -3.69
C GLN A 199 1.00 9.71 -3.28
N TYR A 200 1.31 10.57 -4.23
CA TYR A 200 1.99 11.85 -3.98
C TYR A 200 1.13 12.82 -3.16
N ASP A 201 -0.20 12.71 -3.24
CA ASP A 201 -1.15 13.40 -2.36
C ASP A 201 -0.85 13.14 -0.87
N LYS A 202 -0.53 11.90 -0.51
CA LYS A 202 -0.17 11.52 0.86
C LYS A 202 1.24 11.95 1.22
N GLU A 203 2.16 11.95 0.27
CA GLU A 203 3.49 12.52 0.50
C GLU A 203 3.41 14.00 0.86
N LEU A 204 2.52 14.77 0.22
CA LEU A 204 2.31 16.17 0.57
C LEU A 204 1.80 16.34 2.00
N ILE A 205 0.88 15.48 2.46
CA ILE A 205 0.44 15.51 3.86
C ILE A 205 1.59 15.16 4.82
N ILE A 206 2.42 14.16 4.48
CA ILE A 206 3.61 13.82 5.29
C ILE A 206 4.56 15.02 5.38
N ARG A 207 4.87 15.66 4.26
CA ARG A 207 5.73 16.86 4.24
C ARG A 207 5.17 17.98 5.10
N PHE A 208 3.87 18.24 5.00
CA PHE A 208 3.18 19.20 5.86
C PHE A 208 3.35 18.85 7.35
N LEU A 209 3.09 17.61 7.74
CA LEU A 209 3.22 17.17 9.13
C LEU A 209 4.67 17.25 9.63
N ILE A 210 5.63 16.85 8.82
CA ILE A 210 7.06 16.93 9.15
C ILE A 210 7.47 18.38 9.39
N LEU A 211 7.13 19.29 8.48
CA LEU A 211 7.47 20.72 8.60
C LEU A 211 6.82 21.37 9.84
N LEU A 212 5.62 20.90 10.21
CA LEU A 212 4.91 21.44 11.37
C LEU A 212 5.39 20.85 12.71
N LEU A 213 5.79 19.58 12.74
CA LEU A 213 6.04 18.82 13.98
C LEU A 213 7.52 18.66 14.31
N THR A 214 8.41 18.83 13.33
CA THR A 214 9.85 18.55 13.46
C THR A 214 10.66 19.83 13.36
N ASP A 215 11.68 19.94 14.18
CA ASP A 215 12.67 21.03 14.05
C ASP A 215 13.62 20.72 12.89
N ILE A 216 13.33 21.32 11.73
CA ILE A 216 14.13 21.16 10.51
C ILE A 216 15.53 21.78 10.58
N SER A 217 15.86 22.56 11.60
CA SER A 217 17.20 23.10 11.77
C SER A 217 18.25 22.01 12.02
N ASN A 218 17.82 20.82 12.45
CA ASN A 218 18.65 19.66 12.71
C ASN A 218 18.85 18.72 11.51
N VAL A 219 18.22 19.04 10.36
CA VAL A 219 18.35 18.23 9.12
C VAL A 219 19.70 18.53 8.48
N ASN A 220 20.55 17.52 8.37
CA ASN A 220 21.81 17.65 7.65
C ASN A 220 21.55 17.69 6.15
N SER A 221 22.17 18.65 5.45
CA SER A 221 22.03 18.79 3.98
C SER A 221 22.61 17.61 3.17
N GLN A 222 23.22 16.62 3.84
CA GLN A 222 23.79 15.41 3.23
C GLN A 222 22.87 14.19 3.35
N ASP A 223 21.76 14.30 4.10
CA ASP A 223 20.83 13.21 4.26
C ASP A 223 20.00 13.02 2.98
N ASP A 224 19.80 11.76 2.58
CA ASP A 224 18.87 11.46 1.49
C ASP A 224 17.45 11.82 1.91
N MET A 225 16.79 12.67 1.12
CA MET A 225 15.44 13.17 1.39
C MET A 225 14.44 12.02 1.60
N GLU A 226 14.57 10.93 0.85
CA GLU A 226 13.68 9.77 1.00
C GLU A 226 13.86 9.06 2.35
N SER A 227 15.10 8.92 2.80
CA SER A 227 15.41 8.36 4.13
C SER A 227 14.89 9.27 5.23
N PHE A 228 15.13 10.57 5.13
CA PHE A 228 14.63 11.56 6.09
C PHE A 228 13.10 11.53 6.20
N LEU A 229 12.37 11.58 5.07
CA LEU A 229 10.91 11.49 5.07
C LEU A 229 10.42 10.19 5.72
N THR A 230 11.12 9.08 5.48
CA THR A 230 10.72 7.78 6.02
C THR A 230 10.95 7.68 7.51
N GLU A 231 12.13 8.05 8.00
CA GLU A 231 12.48 8.01 9.41
C GLU A 231 11.59 8.93 10.26
N THR A 232 11.38 10.16 9.79
CA THR A 232 10.51 11.11 10.49
C THR A 232 9.04 10.69 10.46
N THR A 233 8.58 10.03 9.36
CA THR A 233 7.23 9.46 9.32
C THR A 233 7.04 8.37 10.37
N ILE A 234 8.05 7.51 10.56
CA ILE A 234 8.04 6.47 11.60
C ILE A 234 7.94 7.13 12.98
N GLU A 235 8.78 8.12 13.26
CA GLU A 235 8.78 8.84 14.54
C GLU A 235 7.42 9.49 14.84
N ILE A 236 6.81 10.17 13.87
CA ILE A 236 5.48 10.76 14.04
C ILE A 236 4.42 9.69 14.28
N ALA A 237 4.49 8.54 13.59
CA ALA A 237 3.54 7.44 13.76
C ALA A 237 3.65 6.78 15.14
N GLU A 238 4.87 6.61 15.67
CA GLU A 238 5.14 6.05 17.00
C GLU A 238 4.64 6.97 18.13
N HIS A 239 4.71 8.28 17.91
CA HIS A 239 4.31 9.30 18.89
C HIS A 239 2.97 9.96 18.55
N TYR A 240 2.11 9.25 17.78
CA TYR A 240 0.82 9.76 17.39
C TYR A 240 -0.07 10.10 18.59
N ASP A 241 -0.52 11.35 18.64
CA ASP A 241 -1.45 11.88 19.64
C ASP A 241 -2.71 12.40 18.94
N SER A 242 -3.82 11.70 19.14
CA SER A 242 -5.09 11.97 18.45
C SER A 242 -5.66 13.37 18.79
N GLU A 243 -5.46 13.89 20.03
CA GLU A 243 -5.97 15.21 20.42
C GLU A 243 -5.16 16.32 19.72
N ARG A 244 -3.82 16.19 19.73
CA ARG A 244 -2.94 17.11 19.01
C ARG A 244 -3.23 17.10 17.50
N MET A 245 -3.40 15.92 16.93
CA MET A 245 -3.69 15.77 15.50
C MET A 245 -5.03 16.33 15.10
N LYS A 246 -6.04 16.31 15.98
CA LYS A 246 -7.33 16.97 15.74
C LYS A 246 -7.19 18.50 15.60
N LEU A 247 -6.40 19.13 16.43
CA LEU A 247 -6.13 20.58 16.32
C LEU A 247 -5.39 20.93 15.01
N ILE A 248 -4.47 20.05 14.58
CA ILE A 248 -3.77 20.19 13.31
C ILE A 248 -4.75 20.03 12.14
N GLU A 249 -5.68 19.08 12.22
CA GLU A 249 -6.72 18.89 11.20
C GLU A 249 -7.61 20.12 11.05
N GLU A 250 -8.08 20.71 12.14
CA GLU A 250 -8.91 21.92 12.11
C GLU A 250 -8.18 23.05 11.37
N ARG A 251 -6.92 23.32 11.71
CA ARG A 251 -6.09 24.32 11.03
C ARG A 251 -5.81 23.99 9.56
N PHE A 252 -5.57 22.70 9.27
CA PHE A 252 -5.38 22.23 7.89
C PHE A 252 -6.61 22.54 7.03
N ILE A 253 -7.80 22.22 7.53
CA ILE A 253 -9.07 22.47 6.86
C ILE A 253 -9.28 23.97 6.64
N GLU A 254 -9.11 24.80 7.69
CA GLU A 254 -9.23 26.26 7.60
C GLU A 254 -8.26 26.84 6.54
N THR A 255 -7.02 26.35 6.51
CA THR A 255 -6.02 26.77 5.53
C THR A 255 -6.42 26.38 4.10
N CYS A 256 -6.86 25.14 3.91
CA CYS A 256 -7.36 24.68 2.60
C CYS A 256 -8.53 25.53 2.11
N ASP A 257 -9.49 25.84 2.99
CA ASP A 257 -10.68 26.64 2.66
C ASP A 257 -10.31 28.08 2.28
N LEU A 258 -9.39 28.68 3.03
CA LEU A 258 -8.87 30.01 2.75
C LEU A 258 -8.17 30.08 1.39
N LEU A 259 -7.27 29.12 1.13
CA LEU A 259 -6.54 29.03 -0.13
C LEU A 259 -7.47 28.74 -1.31
N PHE A 260 -8.42 27.83 -1.14
CA PHE A 260 -9.41 27.51 -2.18
C PHE A 260 -10.27 28.72 -2.52
N THR A 261 -10.76 29.45 -1.52
CA THR A 261 -11.64 30.62 -1.71
C THR A 261 -10.92 31.71 -2.50
N ASN A 262 -9.60 31.92 -2.28
CA ASN A 262 -8.87 33.03 -2.88
C ASN A 262 -8.17 32.67 -4.20
N PHE A 263 -7.75 31.41 -4.39
CA PHE A 263 -6.86 31.02 -5.49
C PHE A 263 -7.34 29.79 -6.26
N GLN A 264 -8.29 29.02 -5.72
CA GLN A 264 -8.78 27.76 -6.29
C GLN A 264 -7.61 26.80 -6.62
N ASP A 265 -7.50 26.36 -7.86
CA ASP A 265 -6.48 25.41 -8.33
C ASP A 265 -5.16 26.05 -8.74
N SER A 266 -5.02 27.37 -8.55
CA SER A 266 -3.87 28.15 -9.02
C SER A 266 -2.83 28.47 -7.94
N VAL A 267 -3.16 28.26 -6.66
CA VAL A 267 -2.33 28.70 -5.51
C VAL A 267 -0.89 28.18 -5.56
N PHE A 268 -0.68 26.94 -5.98
CA PHE A 268 0.66 26.33 -6.03
C PHE A 268 1.27 26.31 -7.44
N ARG A 269 0.86 27.25 -8.29
CA ARG A 269 1.42 27.44 -9.63
C ARG A 269 2.25 28.71 -9.70
N LYS A 270 3.26 28.72 -10.55
CA LYS A 270 4.09 29.91 -10.75
C LYS A 270 3.28 31.04 -11.40
N TYR A 271 3.42 32.24 -10.87
CA TYR A 271 2.81 33.42 -11.47
C TYR A 271 3.65 33.91 -12.65
N ASP A 272 3.00 34.14 -13.79
CA ASP A 272 3.60 34.71 -14.97
C ASP A 272 3.28 36.22 -15.02
N ASN A 273 4.29 37.07 -14.82
CA ASN A 273 4.14 38.51 -14.80
C ASN A 273 3.79 39.09 -16.18
N VAL A 274 4.06 38.36 -17.27
CA VAL A 274 3.78 38.85 -18.63
C VAL A 274 2.31 38.66 -18.98
N GLU A 275 1.79 37.46 -18.64
CA GLU A 275 0.41 37.11 -18.93
C GLU A 275 -0.55 37.41 -17.76
N ASN A 276 -0.04 37.89 -16.62
CA ASN A 276 -0.80 38.21 -15.41
C ASN A 276 -1.68 37.03 -14.93
N LEU A 277 -1.14 35.83 -14.95
CA LEU A 277 -1.87 34.64 -14.51
C LEU A 277 -0.93 33.58 -13.90
N HIS A 278 -1.51 32.69 -13.07
CA HIS A 278 -0.81 31.54 -12.59
C HIS A 278 -0.84 30.43 -13.63
N LYS A 279 0.31 29.85 -13.97
CA LYS A 279 0.42 28.78 -14.97
C LYS A 279 1.48 27.76 -14.63
N GLY A 280 1.41 26.64 -15.33
CA GLY A 280 2.36 25.52 -15.16
C GLY A 280 1.84 24.45 -14.22
N GLN A 281 2.74 23.57 -13.82
CA GLN A 281 2.45 22.44 -12.94
C GLN A 281 2.54 22.87 -11.46
N PHE A 282 1.99 22.03 -10.59
CA PHE A 282 2.15 22.13 -9.14
C PHE A 282 3.64 22.30 -8.77
N PHE A 283 3.92 23.29 -7.92
CA PHE A 283 5.26 23.63 -7.48
C PHE A 283 5.40 23.38 -5.98
N LEU A 284 6.13 22.31 -5.63
CA LEU A 284 6.31 21.84 -4.26
C LEU A 284 6.86 22.93 -3.32
N GLY A 285 7.82 23.72 -3.76
CA GLY A 285 8.39 24.79 -2.93
C GLY A 285 7.39 25.88 -2.53
N LEU A 286 6.36 26.16 -3.36
CA LEU A 286 5.26 27.04 -2.96
C LEU A 286 4.36 26.37 -1.93
N PHE A 287 4.08 25.09 -2.08
CA PHE A 287 3.31 24.32 -1.11
C PHE A 287 3.99 24.35 0.26
N GLU A 288 5.27 24.00 0.32
CA GLU A 288 6.04 23.98 1.56
C GLU A 288 6.19 25.37 2.20
N ALA A 289 6.23 26.44 1.40
CA ALA A 289 6.37 27.82 1.90
C ALA A 289 5.05 28.46 2.37
N ILE A 290 3.91 28.07 1.80
CA ILE A 290 2.61 28.71 2.05
C ILE A 290 1.78 27.89 3.06
N PHE A 291 1.93 26.57 3.06
CA PHE A 291 1.06 25.67 3.81
C PHE A 291 1.56 25.40 5.25
N VAL A 292 2.78 25.81 5.58
CA VAL A 292 3.41 25.71 6.89
C VAL A 292 3.64 27.10 7.47
#